data_a6d92f561fd5657a71d184ec1361a199
#
_entry.id   a6d92f561fd5657a71d184ec1361a199
#
_cell.length_a   1.000
_cell.length_b   1.000
_cell.length_c   1.000
_cell.angle_alpha   90.00
_cell.angle_beta   90.00
_cell.angle_gamma   90.00
#
_symmetry.space_group_name_H-M   'P 1'
#
loop_
_entity.id
_entity.type
_entity.pdbx_description
1 polymer ?
#
loop_
_entity_poly.entity_id
_entity_poly.type
_entity_poly.pdbx_seq_one_letter_code
_entity_poly.pdbx_strand_id
1 'polypeptide(L)'
;MTVQERWRELADIKDELAARDWFPGTSGNLAIRVSNDPLTFLVTASGRDKRKRTDEDFVLVDATGQLIGEQSGKPSAETLLHVDIFNNSNATCSLHVHTVDNNVISELYAAQGHVTFKGQEIIKALGYWEETASVRIPIIENHADIPTLARIFAPHVTSDAGAVLIRNHGITVWGETPAAAKRYLEAYEFLFSYSLKLRALGVHS
;
A
#
# COMPACT_ATOMS: atom_id res chain seq x y z
N MET A 1 -17.37 6.83 -11.83
CA MET A 1 -17.57 5.39 -11.51
C MET A 1 -18.48 5.26 -10.30
N THR A 2 -19.34 4.26 -10.29
CA THR A 2 -20.24 3.97 -9.16
C THR A 2 -19.47 3.30 -8.02
N VAL A 3 -20.04 3.32 -6.81
CA VAL A 3 -19.50 2.58 -5.65
C VAL A 3 -19.33 1.10 -5.98
N GLN A 4 -20.31 0.50 -6.69
CA GLN A 4 -20.26 -0.92 -7.04
C GLN A 4 -19.17 -1.27 -8.05
N GLU A 5 -18.87 -0.39 -9.00
CA GLU A 5 -17.76 -0.57 -9.94
C GLU A 5 -16.41 -0.52 -9.20
N ARG A 6 -16.25 0.46 -8.31
CA ARG A 6 -15.05 0.57 -7.46
C ARG A 6 -14.89 -0.62 -6.51
N TRP A 7 -16.01 -1.10 -5.97
CA TRP A 7 -16.01 -2.28 -5.10
C TRP A 7 -15.45 -3.51 -5.85
N ARG A 8 -15.93 -3.75 -7.09
CA ARG A 8 -15.46 -4.89 -7.90
C ARG A 8 -13.99 -4.75 -8.25
N GLU A 9 -13.57 -3.57 -8.68
CA GLU A 9 -12.17 -3.28 -9.04
C GLU A 9 -11.22 -3.54 -7.84
N LEU A 10 -11.60 -3.08 -6.64
CA LEU A 10 -10.79 -3.33 -5.43
C LEU A 10 -10.80 -4.81 -5.01
N ALA A 11 -11.94 -5.50 -5.18
CA ALA A 11 -12.07 -6.92 -4.89
C ALA A 11 -11.21 -7.78 -5.81
N ASP A 12 -11.11 -7.44 -7.10
CA ASP A 12 -10.25 -8.14 -8.04
C ASP A 12 -8.78 -7.98 -7.66
N ILE A 13 -8.34 -6.78 -7.30
CA ILE A 13 -6.99 -6.54 -6.77
C ILE A 13 -6.75 -7.34 -5.49
N LYS A 14 -7.70 -7.31 -4.54
CA LYS A 14 -7.61 -8.09 -3.29
C LYS A 14 -7.37 -9.58 -3.57
N ASP A 15 -8.11 -10.16 -4.49
CA ASP A 15 -8.00 -11.57 -4.80
C ASP A 15 -6.66 -11.91 -5.47
N GLU A 16 -6.15 -11.05 -6.37
CA GLU A 16 -4.84 -11.23 -6.97
C GLU A 16 -3.70 -11.16 -5.94
N LEU A 17 -3.77 -10.22 -4.99
CA LEU A 17 -2.78 -10.10 -3.92
C LEU A 17 -2.89 -11.25 -2.90
N ALA A 18 -4.11 -11.71 -2.61
CA ALA A 18 -4.35 -12.87 -1.76
C ALA A 18 -3.79 -14.17 -2.38
N ALA A 19 -3.91 -14.34 -3.71
CA ALA A 19 -3.32 -15.47 -4.42
C ALA A 19 -1.78 -15.50 -4.36
N ARG A 20 -1.14 -14.37 -4.05
CA ARG A 20 0.31 -14.24 -3.83
C ARG A 20 0.71 -14.40 -2.35
N ASP A 21 -0.22 -14.71 -1.46
CA ASP A 21 0.00 -14.79 0.01
C ASP A 21 0.50 -13.48 0.64
N TRP A 22 0.09 -12.31 0.12
CA TRP A 22 0.51 -11.00 0.63
C TRP A 22 -0.33 -10.48 1.81
N PHE A 23 -1.26 -11.30 2.32
CA PHE A 23 -2.08 -11.02 3.51
C PHE A 23 -1.92 -12.10 4.59
N PRO A 24 -0.69 -12.41 5.06
CA PRO A 24 -0.50 -13.40 6.11
C PRO A 24 -1.24 -12.98 7.39
N GLY A 25 -1.90 -13.92 8.05
CA GLY A 25 -2.61 -13.64 9.30
C GLY A 25 -3.75 -12.62 9.18
N THR A 26 -4.38 -12.49 8.00
CA THR A 26 -5.42 -11.47 7.69
C THR A 26 -4.92 -10.02 7.73
N SER A 27 -3.60 -9.82 7.71
CA SER A 27 -2.94 -8.50 7.70
C SER A 27 -3.20 -7.71 6.42
N GLY A 28 -2.72 -6.47 6.40
CA GLY A 28 -2.84 -5.58 5.25
C GLY A 28 -4.25 -4.99 5.07
N ASN A 29 -4.36 -3.99 4.23
CA ASN A 29 -5.61 -3.30 3.91
C ASN A 29 -5.49 -2.55 2.58
N LEU A 30 -6.62 -2.35 1.93
CA LEU A 30 -6.70 -1.75 0.60
C LEU A 30 -7.76 -0.68 0.61
N ALA A 31 -7.56 0.38 -0.18
CA ALA A 31 -8.54 1.43 -0.35
C ALA A 31 -8.60 1.92 -1.79
N ILE A 32 -9.79 2.34 -2.23
CA ILE A 32 -10.03 2.91 -3.54
C ILE A 32 -10.97 4.11 -3.45
N ARG A 33 -10.57 5.23 -4.05
CA ARG A 33 -11.35 6.46 -4.09
C ARG A 33 -12.63 6.26 -4.92
N VAL A 34 -13.76 6.72 -4.37
CA VAL A 34 -15.08 6.68 -5.02
C VAL A 34 -15.46 8.05 -5.56
N SER A 35 -15.32 9.11 -4.74
CA SER A 35 -15.63 10.48 -5.09
C SER A 35 -14.54 11.44 -4.61
N ASN A 36 -14.40 12.57 -5.31
CA ASN A 36 -13.50 13.66 -4.91
C ASN A 36 -14.23 14.76 -4.12
N ASP A 37 -15.50 14.98 -4.40
CA ASP A 37 -16.28 16.03 -3.77
C ASP A 37 -17.73 15.55 -3.51
N PRO A 38 -18.09 15.28 -2.25
CA PRO A 38 -17.17 15.13 -1.12
C PRO A 38 -16.23 13.92 -1.31
N LEU A 39 -15.02 13.99 -0.75
CA LEU A 39 -14.10 12.85 -0.77
C LEU A 39 -14.71 11.67 -0.03
N THR A 40 -14.85 10.56 -0.75
CA THR A 40 -15.26 9.27 -0.19
C THR A 40 -14.44 8.15 -0.80
N PHE A 41 -14.20 7.09 -0.06
CA PHE A 41 -13.47 5.93 -0.54
C PHE A 41 -13.94 4.63 0.12
N LEU A 42 -13.75 3.51 -0.59
CA LEU A 42 -13.90 2.18 -0.02
C LEU A 42 -12.58 1.78 0.64
N VAL A 43 -12.68 1.15 1.81
CA VAL A 43 -11.54 0.57 2.51
C VAL A 43 -11.91 -0.83 3.02
N THR A 44 -10.93 -1.74 3.08
CA THR A 44 -11.16 -3.08 3.63
C THR A 44 -11.75 -3.02 5.03
N ALA A 45 -12.78 -3.85 5.24
CA ALA A 45 -13.38 -4.03 6.55
C ALA A 45 -12.42 -4.79 7.50
N SER A 46 -12.39 -4.35 8.76
CA SER A 46 -11.54 -4.96 9.79
C SER A 46 -11.95 -6.40 10.10
N GLY A 47 -10.96 -7.27 10.34
CA GLY A 47 -11.18 -8.65 10.78
C GLY A 47 -11.69 -9.60 9.71
N ARG A 48 -11.70 -9.20 8.43
CA ARG A 48 -12.10 -10.07 7.31
C ARG A 48 -10.91 -10.87 6.76
N ASP A 49 -11.16 -12.13 6.42
CA ASP A 49 -10.19 -12.98 5.73
C ASP A 49 -10.10 -12.57 4.24
N LYS A 50 -9.03 -11.88 3.89
CA LYS A 50 -8.81 -11.35 2.54
C LYS A 50 -8.65 -12.42 1.46
N ARG A 51 -8.43 -13.68 1.84
CA ARG A 51 -8.43 -14.82 0.91
C ARG A 51 -9.83 -15.25 0.46
N LYS A 52 -10.88 -14.71 1.09
CA LYS A 52 -12.27 -14.97 0.73
C LYS A 52 -12.90 -13.69 0.20
N ARG A 53 -13.71 -13.84 -0.87
CA ARG A 53 -14.52 -12.72 -1.36
C ARG A 53 -15.92 -12.80 -0.73
N THR A 54 -16.33 -11.71 -0.11
CA THR A 54 -17.66 -11.54 0.50
C THR A 54 -18.17 -10.14 0.23
N ASP A 55 -19.48 -9.93 0.25
CA ASP A 55 -20.09 -8.59 0.05
C ASP A 55 -19.70 -7.58 1.15
N GLU A 56 -19.14 -8.06 2.25
CA GLU A 56 -18.71 -7.25 3.41
C GLU A 56 -17.18 -6.99 3.43
N ASP A 57 -16.48 -7.22 2.33
CA ASP A 57 -15.02 -7.04 2.26
C ASP A 57 -14.60 -5.58 2.47
N PHE A 58 -15.45 -4.63 2.06
CA PHE A 58 -15.15 -3.20 2.11
C PHE A 58 -16.29 -2.42 2.73
N VAL A 59 -15.93 -1.29 3.34
CA VAL A 59 -16.86 -0.28 3.84
C VAL A 59 -16.58 1.07 3.18
N LEU A 60 -17.63 1.87 2.98
CA LEU A 60 -17.53 3.23 2.45
C LEU A 60 -17.29 4.21 3.59
N VAL A 61 -16.28 5.04 3.46
CA VAL A 61 -15.90 6.04 4.45
C VAL A 61 -15.73 7.42 3.83
N ASP A 62 -15.81 8.44 4.67
CA ASP A 62 -15.57 9.84 4.32
C ASP A 62 -14.08 10.23 4.37
N ALA A 63 -13.79 11.51 4.12
CA ALA A 63 -12.45 12.08 4.16
C ALA A 63 -11.74 11.96 5.52
N THR A 64 -12.44 11.63 6.58
CA THR A 64 -11.89 11.41 7.94
C THR A 64 -11.77 9.93 8.31
N GLY A 65 -12.21 9.03 7.42
CA GLY A 65 -12.22 7.59 7.65
C GLY A 65 -13.44 7.09 8.44
N GLN A 66 -14.47 7.94 8.62
CA GLN A 66 -15.70 7.57 9.30
C GLN A 66 -16.69 6.91 8.32
N LEU A 67 -17.45 5.93 8.81
CA LEU A 67 -18.48 5.24 8.01
C LEU A 67 -19.53 6.21 7.47
N ILE A 68 -19.94 6.02 6.22
CA ILE A 68 -21.03 6.75 5.57
C ILE A 68 -22.27 5.86 5.53
N GLY A 69 -23.35 6.32 6.17
CA GLY A 69 -24.63 5.59 6.19
C GLY A 69 -24.59 4.34 7.10
N GLU A 70 -25.66 3.53 6.98
CA GLU A 70 -25.76 2.28 7.72
C GLU A 70 -25.00 1.15 6.98
N GLN A 71 -23.92 0.68 7.54
CA GLN A 71 -23.11 -0.41 7.01
C GLN A 71 -22.75 -1.39 8.13
N SER A 72 -22.70 -2.68 7.79
CA SER A 72 -22.14 -3.69 8.69
C SER A 72 -20.61 -3.68 8.60
N GLY A 73 -19.95 -3.72 9.74
CA GLY A 73 -18.49 -3.78 9.81
C GLY A 73 -17.84 -2.49 10.31
N LYS A 74 -16.54 -2.55 10.47
CA LYS A 74 -15.69 -1.41 10.88
C LYS A 74 -14.60 -1.26 9.83
N PRO A 75 -14.15 -0.03 9.53
CA PRO A 75 -13.00 0.17 8.66
C PRO A 75 -11.74 -0.45 9.28
N SER A 76 -10.74 -0.75 8.45
CA SER A 76 -9.43 -1.21 8.91
C SER A 76 -8.89 -0.27 9.99
N ALA A 77 -8.17 -0.81 10.98
CA ALA A 77 -7.53 -0.01 12.02
C ALA A 77 -6.59 1.07 11.43
N GLU A 78 -5.96 0.77 10.28
CA GLU A 78 -4.99 1.65 9.61
C GLU A 78 -5.62 2.55 8.53
N THR A 79 -6.93 2.74 8.56
CA THR A 79 -7.64 3.60 7.59
C THR A 79 -7.07 5.02 7.52
N LEU A 80 -6.48 5.53 8.61
CA LEU A 80 -5.87 6.88 8.63
C LEU A 80 -4.71 7.02 7.65
N LEU A 81 -3.96 5.97 7.31
CA LEU A 81 -2.92 6.03 6.27
C LEU A 81 -3.54 6.32 4.90
N HIS A 82 -4.67 5.67 4.58
CA HIS A 82 -5.40 5.94 3.34
C HIS A 82 -6.05 7.32 3.33
N VAL A 83 -6.55 7.80 4.49
CA VAL A 83 -7.05 9.16 4.68
C VAL A 83 -5.97 10.17 4.29
N ASP A 84 -4.75 10.01 4.81
CA ASP A 84 -3.64 10.91 4.48
C ASP A 84 -3.30 10.90 2.99
N ILE A 85 -3.25 9.71 2.37
CA ILE A 85 -2.98 9.59 0.93
C ILE A 85 -4.06 10.32 0.12
N PHE A 86 -5.33 10.05 0.38
CA PHE A 86 -6.41 10.62 -0.44
C PHE A 86 -6.69 12.10 -0.18
N ASN A 87 -6.37 12.63 1.00
CA ASN A 87 -6.47 14.05 1.27
C ASN A 87 -5.29 14.86 0.69
N ASN A 88 -4.10 14.27 0.57
CA ASN A 88 -2.88 14.98 0.17
C ASN A 88 -2.42 14.66 -1.25
N SER A 89 -3.16 13.86 -2.01
CA SER A 89 -2.83 13.53 -3.39
C SER A 89 -4.09 13.29 -4.24
N ASN A 90 -3.92 13.17 -5.57
CA ASN A 90 -4.97 12.72 -6.49
C ASN A 90 -4.94 11.21 -6.73
N ALA A 91 -4.21 10.45 -5.93
CA ALA A 91 -4.21 9.00 -5.99
C ALA A 91 -5.63 8.45 -5.91
N THR A 92 -5.92 7.42 -6.68
CA THR A 92 -7.23 6.77 -6.66
C THR A 92 -7.23 5.40 -6.00
N CYS A 93 -6.05 4.82 -5.76
CA CYS A 93 -5.91 3.53 -5.10
C CYS A 93 -4.71 3.53 -4.16
N SER A 94 -4.86 2.89 -3.01
CA SER A 94 -3.83 2.69 -2.00
C SER A 94 -3.88 1.26 -1.48
N LEU A 95 -2.73 0.59 -1.49
CA LEU A 95 -2.56 -0.82 -1.19
C LEU A 95 -1.53 -0.99 -0.08
N HIS A 96 -1.92 -1.63 1.01
CA HIS A 96 -1.01 -1.96 2.10
C HIS A 96 -0.95 -3.48 2.29
N VAL A 97 0.23 -4.04 2.15
CA VAL A 97 0.48 -5.48 2.25
C VAL A 97 1.65 -5.80 3.16
N HIS A 98 1.63 -7.02 3.71
CA HIS A 98 2.70 -7.56 4.54
C HIS A 98 3.30 -8.77 3.82
N THR A 99 4.55 -8.67 3.41
CA THR A 99 5.32 -9.80 2.92
C THR A 99 6.54 -10.03 3.80
N VAL A 100 7.12 -11.20 3.75
CA VAL A 100 8.38 -11.45 4.46
C VAL A 100 9.47 -10.54 3.88
N ASP A 101 9.50 -10.37 2.56
CA ASP A 101 10.54 -9.61 1.87
C ASP A 101 10.49 -8.13 2.23
N ASN A 102 9.31 -7.48 2.23
CA ASN A 102 9.21 -6.08 2.61
C ASN A 102 9.53 -5.84 4.09
N ASN A 103 9.18 -6.78 4.97
CA ASN A 103 9.54 -6.73 6.39
C ASN A 103 11.07 -6.81 6.57
N VAL A 104 11.73 -7.78 5.94
CA VAL A 104 13.19 -7.94 6.04
C VAL A 104 13.92 -6.73 5.46
N ILE A 105 13.51 -6.21 4.30
CA ILE A 105 14.09 -4.99 3.71
C ILE A 105 13.92 -3.80 4.66
N SER A 106 12.73 -3.61 5.24
CA SER A 106 12.48 -2.50 6.14
C SER A 106 13.39 -2.54 7.39
N GLU A 107 13.67 -3.71 7.93
CA GLU A 107 14.59 -3.88 9.06
C GLU A 107 16.05 -3.68 8.64
N LEU A 108 16.48 -4.28 7.53
CA LEU A 108 17.87 -4.17 7.05
C LEU A 108 18.31 -2.73 6.78
N TYR A 109 17.40 -1.89 6.34
CA TYR A 109 17.70 -0.49 5.97
C TYR A 109 17.11 0.54 6.96
N ALA A 110 16.57 0.10 8.10
CA ALA A 110 15.94 0.98 9.08
C ALA A 110 16.86 2.12 9.55
N ALA A 111 18.13 1.81 9.85
CA ALA A 111 19.11 2.81 10.29
C ALA A 111 19.39 3.90 9.25
N GLN A 112 19.15 3.63 7.97
CA GLN A 112 19.31 4.58 6.86
C GLN A 112 18.05 5.41 6.62
N GLY A 113 16.90 4.98 7.18
CA GLY A 113 15.59 5.60 6.96
C GLY A 113 15.06 5.46 5.54
N HIS A 114 15.70 4.69 4.68
CA HIS A 114 15.26 4.42 3.31
C HIS A 114 16.04 3.26 2.69
N VAL A 115 15.47 2.68 1.62
CA VAL A 115 16.17 1.79 0.68
C VAL A 115 16.18 2.42 -0.71
N THR A 116 17.27 2.19 -1.46
CA THR A 116 17.43 2.68 -2.85
C THR A 116 17.75 1.52 -3.77
N PHE A 117 17.08 1.48 -4.93
CA PHE A 117 17.31 0.51 -6.01
C PHE A 117 17.77 1.25 -7.27
N LYS A 118 18.71 0.66 -8.02
CA LYS A 118 19.28 1.25 -9.23
C LYS A 118 19.72 0.16 -10.20
N GLY A 119 19.43 0.35 -11.49
CA GLY A 119 19.93 -0.53 -12.55
C GLY A 119 19.06 -1.77 -12.84
N GLN A 120 17.97 -1.98 -12.10
CA GLN A 120 17.04 -3.06 -12.40
C GLN A 120 16.01 -2.62 -13.45
N GLU A 121 15.77 -3.43 -14.48
CA GLU A 121 14.83 -3.14 -15.57
C GLU A 121 13.40 -2.88 -15.05
N ILE A 122 13.01 -3.54 -13.96
CA ILE A 122 11.67 -3.39 -13.35
C ILE A 122 11.39 -1.97 -12.83
N ILE A 123 12.41 -1.14 -12.64
CA ILE A 123 12.26 0.27 -12.23
C ILE A 123 11.43 1.06 -13.27
N LYS A 124 11.45 0.65 -14.52
CA LYS A 124 10.60 1.23 -15.58
C LYS A 124 9.10 1.05 -15.32
N ALA A 125 8.70 0.01 -14.62
CA ALA A 125 7.31 -0.18 -14.19
C ALA A 125 6.83 0.91 -13.22
N LEU A 126 7.77 1.60 -12.56
CA LEU A 126 7.53 2.74 -11.67
C LEU A 126 7.56 4.09 -12.41
N GLY A 127 7.71 4.08 -13.73
CA GLY A 127 7.75 5.29 -14.55
C GLY A 127 9.15 5.91 -14.77
N TYR A 128 10.21 5.27 -14.31
CA TYR A 128 11.59 5.76 -14.46
C TYR A 128 12.28 5.02 -15.61
N TRP A 129 12.52 5.70 -16.72
CA TRP A 129 12.99 5.12 -17.97
C TRP A 129 14.48 5.30 -18.24
N GLU A 130 15.12 6.23 -17.54
CA GLU A 130 16.53 6.57 -17.72
C GLU A 130 17.42 5.43 -17.20
N GLU A 131 18.50 5.13 -17.92
CA GLU A 131 19.46 4.08 -17.55
C GLU A 131 20.08 4.31 -16.17
N THR A 132 20.21 5.56 -15.76
CA THR A 132 20.76 5.96 -14.46
C THR A 132 19.70 6.13 -13.38
N ALA A 133 18.43 5.84 -13.69
CA ALA A 133 17.32 6.02 -12.76
C ALA A 133 17.53 5.23 -11.47
N SER A 134 17.15 5.83 -10.37
CA SER A 134 17.11 5.18 -9.06
C SER A 134 15.78 5.45 -8.37
N VAL A 135 15.33 4.48 -7.60
CA VAL A 135 14.11 4.56 -6.82
C VAL A 135 14.46 4.50 -5.35
N ARG A 136 14.02 5.50 -4.61
CA ARG A 136 14.20 5.59 -3.16
C ARG A 136 12.85 5.42 -2.46
N ILE A 137 12.77 4.48 -1.52
CA ILE A 137 11.57 4.22 -0.72
C ILE A 137 11.90 4.58 0.73
N PRO A 138 11.18 5.53 1.34
CA PRO A 138 11.36 5.87 2.74
C PRO A 138 10.95 4.70 3.65
N ILE A 139 11.62 4.58 4.78
CA ILE A 139 11.31 3.64 5.85
C ILE A 139 11.00 4.44 7.11
N ILE A 140 9.81 4.26 7.65
CA ILE A 140 9.39 4.90 8.90
C ILE A 140 9.32 3.87 10.04
N GLU A 141 9.47 4.33 11.28
CA GLU A 141 9.27 3.48 12.44
C GLU A 141 7.80 3.06 12.59
N ASN A 142 7.60 1.82 12.99
CA ASN A 142 6.26 1.33 13.31
C ASN A 142 5.78 1.92 14.64
N HIS A 143 4.48 2.18 14.73
CA HIS A 143 3.86 2.66 15.96
C HIS A 143 2.52 1.98 16.21
N ALA A 144 2.31 1.48 17.43
CA ALA A 144 1.05 0.80 17.80
C ALA A 144 -0.15 1.77 17.86
N ASP A 145 0.11 3.05 18.17
CA ASP A 145 -0.89 4.10 18.12
C ASP A 145 -1.04 4.60 16.68
N ILE A 146 -2.16 4.28 16.03
CA ILE A 146 -2.39 4.58 14.62
C ILE A 146 -2.39 6.09 14.30
N PRO A 147 -2.98 6.97 15.12
CA PRO A 147 -2.85 8.42 14.90
C PRO A 147 -1.39 8.90 14.88
N THR A 148 -0.52 8.35 15.71
CA THR A 148 0.91 8.64 15.69
C THR A 148 1.58 8.10 14.43
N LEU A 149 1.25 6.86 14.01
CA LEU A 149 1.77 6.28 12.77
C LEU A 149 1.36 7.12 11.56
N ALA A 150 0.09 7.54 11.47
CA ALA A 150 -0.42 8.40 10.41
C ALA A 150 0.33 9.74 10.35
N ARG A 151 0.55 10.39 11.48
CA ARG A 151 1.31 11.65 11.56
C ARG A 151 2.76 11.51 11.07
N ILE A 152 3.40 10.35 11.30
CA ILE A 152 4.76 10.06 10.80
C ILE A 152 4.71 9.74 9.30
N PHE A 153 3.64 9.09 8.83
CA PHE A 153 3.44 8.70 7.44
C PHE A 153 3.12 9.89 6.52
N ALA A 154 2.24 10.79 6.94
CA ALA A 154 1.69 11.88 6.12
C ALA A 154 2.75 12.74 5.39
N PRO A 155 3.91 13.11 5.98
CA PRO A 155 4.95 13.89 5.28
C PRO A 155 5.55 13.20 4.04
N HIS A 156 5.36 11.90 3.89
CA HIS A 156 5.85 11.14 2.74
C HIS A 156 4.86 11.10 1.56
N VAL A 157 3.63 11.56 1.76
CA VAL A 157 2.63 11.69 0.68
C VAL A 157 2.86 13.01 -0.05
N THR A 158 3.79 13.01 -1.01
CA THR A 158 4.24 14.22 -1.72
C THR A 158 3.84 14.26 -3.19
N SER A 159 3.18 13.18 -3.68
CA SER A 159 2.79 13.02 -5.09
C SER A 159 1.64 12.04 -5.23
N ASP A 160 1.05 11.96 -6.42
CA ASP A 160 -0.09 11.11 -6.75
C ASP A 160 0.27 9.62 -6.84
N ALA A 161 1.56 9.31 -6.80
CA ALA A 161 2.09 7.95 -6.73
C ALA A 161 3.26 7.89 -5.75
N GLY A 162 3.36 6.81 -4.98
CA GLY A 162 4.46 6.64 -4.04
C GLY A 162 4.39 5.36 -3.23
N ALA A 163 5.37 5.20 -2.37
CA ALA A 163 5.47 4.08 -1.45
C ALA A 163 6.16 4.47 -0.15
N VAL A 164 5.75 3.85 0.95
CA VAL A 164 6.40 3.95 2.27
C VAL A 164 6.49 2.56 2.88
N LEU A 165 7.67 2.17 3.31
CA LEU A 165 7.89 1.01 4.15
C LEU A 165 7.70 1.40 5.63
N ILE A 166 6.96 0.58 6.36
CA ILE A 166 6.84 0.68 7.82
C ILE A 166 7.68 -0.46 8.40
N ARG A 167 8.64 -0.13 9.24
CA ARG A 167 9.62 -1.07 9.79
C ARG A 167 8.95 -2.27 10.47
N ASN A 168 9.36 -3.49 10.09
CA ASN A 168 8.82 -4.75 10.63
C ASN A 168 7.29 -4.86 10.57
N HIS A 169 6.67 -4.24 9.55
CA HIS A 169 5.23 -4.18 9.42
C HIS A 169 4.80 -4.50 7.98
N GLY A 170 5.05 -3.61 7.04
CA GLY A 170 4.63 -3.77 5.66
C GLY A 170 4.96 -2.57 4.79
N ILE A 171 4.48 -2.60 3.55
CA ILE A 171 4.57 -1.49 2.61
C ILE A 171 3.18 -0.93 2.31
N THR A 172 3.08 0.39 2.23
CA THR A 172 1.92 1.09 1.67
C THR A 172 2.31 1.72 0.35
N VAL A 173 1.58 1.40 -0.71
CA VAL A 173 1.82 1.90 -2.09
C VAL A 173 0.54 2.54 -2.60
N TRP A 174 0.65 3.67 -3.28
CA TRP A 174 -0.49 4.35 -3.91
C TRP A 174 -0.18 4.77 -5.33
N GLY A 175 -1.22 5.02 -6.11
CA GLY A 175 -1.10 5.42 -7.49
C GLY A 175 -2.35 6.09 -8.05
N GLU A 176 -2.18 6.74 -9.20
CA GLU A 176 -3.19 7.54 -9.90
C GLU A 176 -4.36 6.68 -10.39
N THR A 177 -4.09 5.39 -10.60
CA THR A 177 -5.10 4.39 -10.98
C THR A 177 -4.89 3.10 -10.19
N PRO A 178 -5.93 2.27 -10.00
CA PRO A 178 -5.80 0.96 -9.36
C PRO A 178 -4.77 0.06 -10.06
N ALA A 179 -4.76 0.07 -11.39
CA ALA A 179 -3.76 -0.67 -12.17
C ALA A 179 -2.33 -0.15 -11.95
N ALA A 180 -2.14 1.16 -11.80
CA ALA A 180 -0.85 1.76 -11.49
C ALA A 180 -0.38 1.38 -10.08
N ALA A 181 -1.23 1.54 -9.06
CA ALA A 181 -0.91 1.16 -7.69
C ALA A 181 -0.51 -0.32 -7.58
N LYS A 182 -1.26 -1.22 -8.24
CA LYS A 182 -0.93 -2.66 -8.30
C LYS A 182 0.42 -2.90 -8.98
N ARG A 183 0.66 -2.31 -10.15
CA ARG A 183 1.93 -2.43 -10.87
C ARG A 183 3.11 -1.93 -10.06
N TYR A 184 2.95 -0.82 -9.35
CA TYR A 184 4.00 -0.28 -8.47
C TYR A 184 4.28 -1.22 -7.31
N LEU A 185 3.26 -1.74 -6.65
CA LEU A 185 3.41 -2.70 -5.56
C LEU A 185 4.15 -3.96 -6.03
N GLU A 186 3.78 -4.53 -7.19
CA GLU A 186 4.44 -5.70 -7.77
C GLU A 186 5.93 -5.42 -8.09
N ALA A 187 6.23 -4.23 -8.61
CA ALA A 187 7.61 -3.82 -8.90
C ALA A 187 8.45 -3.68 -7.62
N TYR A 188 7.90 -3.09 -6.56
CA TYR A 188 8.60 -2.99 -5.28
C TYR A 188 8.86 -4.37 -4.66
N GLU A 189 7.86 -5.24 -4.61
CA GLU A 189 8.03 -6.59 -4.08
C GLU A 189 9.06 -7.42 -4.88
N PHE A 190 9.10 -7.24 -6.22
CA PHE A 190 10.16 -7.82 -7.04
C PHE A 190 11.55 -7.31 -6.63
N LEU A 191 11.71 -6.00 -6.44
CA LEU A 191 13.00 -5.39 -6.05
C LEU A 191 13.45 -5.87 -4.68
N PHE A 192 12.53 -6.03 -3.73
CA PHE A 192 12.84 -6.56 -2.39
C PHE A 192 13.32 -8.00 -2.48
N SER A 193 12.55 -8.86 -3.13
CA SER A 193 12.89 -10.27 -3.31
C SER A 193 14.22 -10.46 -4.04
N TYR A 194 14.45 -9.68 -5.11
CA TYR A 194 15.71 -9.67 -5.86
C TYR A 194 16.90 -9.31 -4.97
N SER A 195 16.79 -8.20 -4.24
CA SER A 195 17.87 -7.74 -3.35
C SER A 195 18.21 -8.75 -2.26
N LEU A 196 17.20 -9.36 -1.64
CA LEU A 196 17.39 -10.36 -0.59
C LEU A 196 18.05 -11.64 -1.14
N LYS A 197 17.66 -12.08 -2.34
CA LYS A 197 18.29 -13.24 -3.00
C LYS A 197 19.74 -12.98 -3.34
N LEU A 198 20.10 -11.79 -3.84
CA LEU A 198 21.50 -11.44 -4.08
C LEU A 198 22.33 -11.48 -2.79
N ARG A 199 21.81 -10.89 -1.70
CA ARG A 199 22.47 -10.92 -0.39
C ARG A 199 22.66 -12.32 0.14
N ALA A 200 21.66 -13.20 -0.02
CA ALA A 200 21.77 -14.60 0.38
C ALA A 200 22.85 -15.37 -0.40
N LEU A 201 23.15 -14.92 -1.62
CA LEU A 201 24.24 -15.46 -2.45
C LEU A 201 25.60 -14.77 -2.19
N GLY A 202 25.69 -13.87 -1.20
CA GLY A 202 26.91 -13.14 -0.87
C GLY A 202 27.24 -11.98 -1.81
N VAL A 203 26.31 -11.60 -2.68
CA VAL A 203 26.45 -10.43 -3.56
C VAL A 203 25.96 -9.18 -2.83
N HIS A 204 26.88 -8.29 -2.51
CA HIS A 204 26.55 -7.01 -1.86
C HIS A 204 26.58 -5.91 -2.93
N SER A 205 25.43 -5.34 -3.20
CA SER A 205 25.24 -4.19 -4.11
C SER A 205 25.21 -2.89 -3.33
#